data_e2ee7a427ca84a5fbbb7ca9c9f719ef3
#
_entry.id   e2ee7a427ca84a5fbbb7ca9c9f719ef3
#
_cell.length_a   1.000
_cell.length_b   1.000
_cell.length_c   1.000
_cell.angle_alpha   90.00
_cell.angle_beta   90.00
_cell.angle_gamma   90.00
#
_symmetry.space_group_name_H-M   'P 1'
#
loop_
_entity.id
_entity.type
_entity.pdbx_description
1 polymer ?
#
loop_
_entity_poly.entity_id
_entity_poly.type
_entity_poly.pdbx_seq_one_letter_code
_entity_poly.pdbx_strand_id
1 'polypeptide(L)'
;MNNKVKILGDKIAEARFKRKFLPKISKSLISNPNIAAQICRHAEMELLWNPIGFKAGATNKSMWKKLKAKKPFFSYLYEESTYKNKGKMPFQSNLIGAELEVAFKIKNEVFNFNKKITKSNVSKFIIGIAPAIEVVGFRQKLKAIDCLGRMISDFGLNVAFVTGKLTKYSLKKITSISTVLTNNTAKKNYPGNTKIVLGNPINSLIWLLNEIRKNNMILSFDFWVTTGSSTPIIPIKKGDLFSGSVKGLGSVSLKIS
;
A
#
# COMPACT_ATOMS: atom_id res chain seq x y z
N MET A 1 -26.90 1.53 1.91
CA MET A 1 -25.71 2.42 2.06
C MET A 1 -26.19 3.86 2.10
N ASN A 2 -25.65 4.69 3.00
CA ASN A 2 -26.05 6.10 3.14
C ASN A 2 -25.71 6.88 1.84
N ASN A 3 -26.62 7.73 1.35
CA ASN A 3 -26.43 8.50 0.11
C ASN A 3 -25.15 9.37 0.13
N LYS A 4 -24.80 9.95 1.28
CA LYS A 4 -23.52 10.68 1.46
C LYS A 4 -22.29 9.82 1.21
N VAL A 5 -22.31 8.55 1.61
CA VAL A 5 -21.19 7.61 1.40
C VAL A 5 -21.01 7.34 -0.09
N LYS A 6 -22.11 7.12 -0.82
CA LYS A 6 -22.09 6.93 -2.28
C LYS A 6 -21.49 8.14 -2.99
N ILE A 7 -22.08 9.32 -2.78
CA ILE A 7 -21.61 10.58 -3.42
C ILE A 7 -20.11 10.83 -3.17
N LEU A 8 -19.61 10.52 -1.96
CA LEU A 8 -18.21 10.70 -1.65
C LEU A 8 -17.34 9.63 -2.33
N GLY A 9 -17.81 8.41 -2.41
CA GLY A 9 -17.13 7.34 -3.12
C GLY A 9 -16.98 7.65 -4.61
N ASP A 10 -18.08 8.07 -5.28
CA ASP A 10 -18.07 8.49 -6.69
C ASP A 10 -17.03 9.59 -6.94
N LYS A 11 -17.01 10.62 -6.09
CA LYS A 11 -16.05 11.72 -6.19
C LYS A 11 -14.60 11.26 -6.03
N ILE A 12 -14.35 10.32 -5.12
CA ILE A 12 -12.99 9.77 -4.89
C ILE A 12 -12.56 8.90 -6.07
N ALA A 13 -13.46 8.07 -6.62
CA ALA A 13 -13.21 7.29 -7.82
C ALA A 13 -12.89 8.20 -9.01
N GLU A 14 -13.74 9.21 -9.25
CA GLU A 14 -13.51 10.21 -10.29
C GLU A 14 -12.18 10.95 -10.13
N ALA A 15 -11.84 11.37 -8.91
CA ALA A 15 -10.59 12.06 -8.62
C ALA A 15 -9.37 11.17 -8.91
N ARG A 16 -9.46 9.86 -8.63
CA ARG A 16 -8.41 8.89 -8.98
C ARG A 16 -8.31 8.69 -10.48
N PHE A 17 -9.42 8.46 -11.15
CA PHE A 17 -9.47 8.23 -12.59
C PHE A 17 -8.96 9.44 -13.38
N LYS A 18 -9.46 10.64 -13.05
CA LYS A 18 -9.10 11.90 -13.72
C LYS A 18 -7.81 12.54 -13.19
N ARG A 19 -7.15 11.95 -12.20
CA ARG A 19 -5.94 12.49 -11.54
C ARG A 19 -6.15 13.92 -11.03
N LYS A 20 -7.33 14.21 -10.52
CA LYS A 20 -7.75 15.53 -10.05
C LYS A 20 -7.82 15.57 -8.52
N PHE A 21 -7.77 16.78 -7.98
CA PHE A 21 -8.13 17.01 -6.59
C PHE A 21 -9.64 17.16 -6.43
N LEU A 22 -10.14 16.66 -5.30
CA LEU A 22 -11.48 16.97 -4.80
C LEU A 22 -11.38 17.89 -3.58
N PRO A 23 -12.47 18.59 -3.21
CA PRO A 23 -12.54 19.35 -1.98
C PRO A 23 -12.27 18.46 -0.77
N LYS A 24 -11.73 19.06 0.31
CA LYS A 24 -11.50 18.36 1.57
C LYS A 24 -12.80 17.79 2.13
N ILE A 25 -12.83 16.48 2.36
CA ILE A 25 -13.95 15.81 3.03
C ILE A 25 -13.96 16.21 4.50
N SER A 26 -15.14 16.48 5.08
CA SER A 26 -15.27 16.81 6.50
C SER A 26 -14.70 15.70 7.38
N LYS A 27 -13.86 16.07 8.36
CA LYS A 27 -13.26 15.14 9.30
C LYS A 27 -14.32 14.39 10.12
N SER A 28 -15.44 15.03 10.46
CA SER A 28 -16.55 14.42 11.18
C SER A 28 -17.14 13.21 10.46
N LEU A 29 -17.18 13.24 9.12
CA LEU A 29 -17.68 12.12 8.30
C LEU A 29 -16.74 10.93 8.26
N ILE A 30 -15.44 11.18 8.24
CA ILE A 30 -14.41 10.12 8.05
C ILE A 30 -13.64 9.78 9.33
N SER A 31 -13.97 10.40 10.47
CA SER A 31 -13.37 10.06 11.76
C SER A 31 -13.71 8.63 12.20
N ASN A 32 -14.86 8.10 11.77
CA ASN A 32 -15.19 6.69 11.95
C ASN A 32 -14.53 5.86 10.83
N PRO A 33 -13.57 4.96 11.15
CA PRO A 33 -12.88 4.15 10.18
C PRO A 33 -13.80 3.23 9.35
N ASN A 34 -14.94 2.82 9.90
CA ASN A 34 -15.90 1.98 9.18
C ASN A 34 -16.61 2.78 8.08
N ILE A 35 -16.98 4.03 8.34
CA ILE A 35 -17.56 4.92 7.32
C ILE A 35 -16.53 5.23 6.25
N ALA A 36 -15.30 5.52 6.64
CA ALA A 36 -14.19 5.73 5.69
C ALA A 36 -13.95 4.49 4.80
N ALA A 37 -14.04 3.28 5.36
CA ALA A 37 -13.95 2.03 4.61
C ALA A 37 -15.12 1.84 3.65
N GLN A 38 -16.35 2.17 4.04
CA GLN A 38 -17.52 2.11 3.14
C GLN A 38 -17.38 3.07 1.96
N ILE A 39 -16.88 4.30 2.19
CA ILE A 39 -16.59 5.27 1.12
C ILE A 39 -15.56 4.69 0.15
N CYS A 40 -14.46 4.11 0.68
CA CYS A 40 -13.44 3.49 -0.15
C CYS A 40 -13.98 2.30 -0.95
N ARG A 41 -14.77 1.41 -0.33
CA ARG A 41 -15.37 0.26 -1.02
C ARG A 41 -16.27 0.70 -2.17
N HIS A 42 -17.08 1.74 -1.96
CA HIS A 42 -17.89 2.30 -3.03
C HIS A 42 -17.01 2.89 -4.14
N ALA A 43 -15.99 3.67 -3.79
CA ALA A 43 -15.04 4.21 -4.77
C ALA A 43 -14.31 3.11 -5.56
N GLU A 44 -13.96 2.01 -4.94
CA GLU A 44 -13.33 0.84 -5.59
C GLU A 44 -14.28 0.17 -6.61
N MET A 45 -15.58 0.11 -6.30
CA MET A 45 -16.60 -0.41 -7.24
C MET A 45 -16.79 0.51 -8.44
N GLU A 46 -16.85 1.83 -8.22
CA GLU A 46 -17.05 2.82 -9.29
C GLU A 46 -15.81 3.02 -10.17
N LEU A 47 -14.62 2.73 -9.63
CA LEU A 47 -13.37 2.90 -10.38
C LEU A 47 -13.23 1.92 -11.55
N LEU A 48 -13.83 0.73 -11.46
CA LEU A 48 -13.80 -0.34 -12.46
C LEU A 48 -12.38 -0.76 -12.90
N TRP A 49 -11.38 -0.56 -12.06
CA TRP A 49 -10.00 -0.98 -12.31
C TRP A 49 -9.78 -2.42 -11.86
N ASN A 50 -8.81 -3.10 -12.48
CA ASN A 50 -8.49 -4.50 -12.20
C ASN A 50 -7.63 -4.64 -10.94
N PRO A 51 -8.14 -5.18 -9.82
CA PRO A 51 -7.31 -5.41 -8.65
C PRO A 51 -6.31 -6.54 -8.91
N ILE A 52 -5.03 -6.31 -8.57
CA ILE A 52 -3.95 -7.32 -8.69
C ILE A 52 -3.41 -7.76 -7.33
N GLY A 53 -3.96 -7.21 -6.25
CA GLY A 53 -3.52 -7.51 -4.90
C GLY A 53 -3.97 -6.48 -3.88
N PHE A 54 -3.26 -6.46 -2.75
CA PHE A 54 -3.60 -5.63 -1.61
C PHE A 54 -2.36 -4.97 -1.01
N LYS A 55 -2.54 -3.79 -0.42
CA LYS A 55 -1.54 -3.10 0.39
C LYS A 55 -1.99 -2.98 1.83
N ALA A 56 -1.07 -3.10 2.79
CA ALA A 56 -1.29 -2.77 4.19
C ALA A 56 -0.70 -1.39 4.52
N GLY A 57 -1.49 -0.56 5.19
CA GLY A 57 -1.04 0.76 5.66
C GLY A 57 -1.14 0.89 7.17
N ALA A 58 -0.50 1.93 7.73
CA ALA A 58 -0.37 2.16 9.16
C ALA A 58 0.27 0.97 9.92
N THR A 59 1.24 0.32 9.31
CA THR A 59 1.93 -0.85 9.89
C THR A 59 3.07 -0.46 10.84
N ASN A 60 3.49 0.80 10.87
CA ASN A 60 4.39 1.33 11.88
C ASN A 60 3.59 1.79 13.10
N LYS A 61 3.69 1.04 14.21
CA LYS A 61 2.96 1.32 15.45
C LYS A 61 3.29 2.69 16.08
N SER A 62 4.47 3.26 15.82
CA SER A 62 4.82 4.59 16.33
C SER A 62 3.87 5.70 15.85
N MET A 63 3.23 5.49 14.69
CA MET A 63 2.26 6.43 14.12
C MET A 63 0.85 6.28 14.68
N TRP A 64 0.54 5.18 15.40
CA TRP A 64 -0.82 4.87 15.83
C TRP A 64 -1.41 5.91 16.78
N LYS A 65 -0.62 6.45 17.72
CA LYS A 65 -1.07 7.53 18.61
C LYS A 65 -1.50 8.76 17.83
N LYS A 66 -0.68 9.21 16.88
CA LYS A 66 -0.96 10.37 16.02
C LYS A 66 -2.20 10.16 15.12
N LEU A 67 -2.35 8.98 14.55
CA LEU A 67 -3.45 8.63 13.65
C LEU A 67 -4.71 8.17 14.38
N LYS A 68 -4.65 7.99 15.71
CA LYS A 68 -5.68 7.33 16.52
C LYS A 68 -6.03 5.93 15.97
N ALA A 69 -5.03 5.24 15.42
CA ALA A 69 -5.18 3.90 14.88
C ALA A 69 -5.11 2.85 16.01
N LYS A 70 -5.91 1.79 15.89
CA LYS A 70 -5.87 0.61 16.79
C LYS A 70 -5.37 -0.64 16.06
N LYS A 71 -5.38 -0.61 14.74
CA LYS A 71 -4.93 -1.67 13.83
C LYS A 71 -4.50 -1.05 12.50
N PRO A 72 -3.75 -1.78 11.66
CA PRO A 72 -3.51 -1.37 10.28
C PRO A 72 -4.82 -1.26 9.50
N PHE A 73 -4.74 -0.72 8.29
CA PHE A 73 -5.78 -0.76 7.28
C PHE A 73 -5.25 -1.41 6.01
N PHE A 74 -6.11 -1.68 5.04
CA PHE A 74 -5.73 -2.22 3.74
C PHE A 74 -6.55 -1.60 2.62
N SER A 75 -6.05 -1.71 1.39
CA SER A 75 -6.70 -1.28 0.15
C SER A 75 -6.22 -2.16 -1.01
N TYR A 76 -6.91 -2.10 -2.15
CA TYR A 76 -6.47 -2.78 -3.36
C TYR A 76 -5.22 -2.13 -3.98
N LEU A 77 -4.43 -2.96 -4.65
CA LEU A 77 -3.47 -2.59 -5.70
C LEU A 77 -4.11 -2.89 -7.04
N TYR A 78 -3.89 -2.03 -8.04
CA TYR A 78 -4.54 -2.12 -9.34
C TYR A 78 -3.53 -2.24 -10.47
N GLU A 79 -3.90 -2.97 -11.52
CA GLU A 79 -3.09 -3.15 -12.72
C GLU A 79 -2.79 -1.80 -13.38
N GLU A 80 -3.81 -0.93 -13.53
CA GLU A 80 -3.74 0.38 -14.20
C GLU A 80 -2.80 1.38 -13.49
N SER A 81 -2.45 1.10 -12.25
CA SER A 81 -1.48 1.88 -11.47
C SER A 81 -0.20 1.11 -11.12
N THR A 82 0.04 -0.01 -11.81
CA THR A 82 1.25 -0.82 -11.64
C THR A 82 2.25 -0.54 -12.76
N TYR A 83 3.49 -0.31 -12.38
CA TYR A 83 4.57 0.01 -13.32
C TYR A 83 5.62 -1.10 -13.33
N LYS A 84 6.28 -1.29 -14.47
CA LYS A 84 7.42 -2.21 -14.59
C LYS A 84 8.62 -1.67 -13.81
N ASN A 85 9.42 -2.57 -13.25
CA ASN A 85 10.72 -2.21 -12.68
C ASN A 85 11.57 -1.46 -13.73
N LYS A 86 12.27 -0.40 -13.31
CA LYS A 86 12.99 0.54 -14.18
C LYS A 86 12.08 1.32 -15.15
N GLY A 87 10.76 1.27 -14.93
CA GLY A 87 9.77 2.00 -15.73
C GLY A 87 9.69 3.48 -15.40
N LYS A 88 8.77 4.16 -16.10
CA LYS A 88 8.48 5.58 -15.92
C LYS A 88 7.03 5.76 -15.50
N MET A 89 6.80 6.58 -14.49
CA MET A 89 5.48 7.00 -14.04
C MET A 89 5.32 8.49 -14.32
N PRO A 90 4.22 8.94 -14.93
CA PRO A 90 3.94 10.36 -15.08
C PRO A 90 3.83 11.07 -13.73
N PHE A 91 4.45 12.24 -13.61
CA PHE A 91 4.29 13.09 -12.43
C PHE A 91 2.82 13.53 -12.28
N GLN A 92 2.34 13.55 -11.05
CA GLN A 92 1.01 14.02 -10.67
C GLN A 92 1.17 15.02 -9.52
N SER A 93 0.42 16.11 -9.55
CA SER A 93 0.51 17.18 -8.54
C SER A 93 0.05 16.75 -7.13
N ASN A 94 -0.64 15.62 -7.04
CA ASN A 94 -1.15 15.07 -5.78
C ASN A 94 -0.18 14.11 -5.08
N LEU A 95 1.03 13.90 -5.62
CA LEU A 95 2.01 13.00 -5.00
C LEU A 95 2.53 13.55 -3.68
N ILE A 96 2.62 12.66 -2.68
CA ILE A 96 3.24 12.94 -1.38
C ILE A 96 4.67 12.42 -1.39
N GLY A 97 4.87 11.17 -1.83
CA GLY A 97 6.18 10.56 -1.77
C GLY A 97 6.22 9.11 -2.21
N ALA A 98 7.45 8.56 -2.18
CA ALA A 98 7.75 7.17 -2.41
C ALA A 98 8.12 6.46 -1.10
N GLU A 99 7.76 5.19 -0.98
CA GLU A 99 8.05 4.30 0.13
C GLU A 99 8.70 3.01 -0.40
N LEU A 100 9.66 2.45 0.36
CA LEU A 100 10.22 1.14 0.06
C LEU A 100 9.57 0.08 0.96
N GLU A 101 9.07 -0.96 0.35
CA GLU A 101 8.34 -2.05 0.98
C GLU A 101 8.89 -3.43 0.63
N VAL A 102 8.42 -4.43 1.36
CA VAL A 102 8.52 -5.84 0.97
C VAL A 102 7.17 -6.29 0.46
N ALA A 103 7.14 -6.79 -0.77
CA ALA A 103 5.97 -7.38 -1.40
C ALA A 103 6.06 -8.90 -1.45
N PHE A 104 4.93 -9.56 -1.24
CA PHE A 104 4.76 -11.01 -1.34
C PHE A 104 3.85 -11.33 -2.52
N LYS A 105 4.22 -12.33 -3.32
CA LYS A 105 3.30 -12.96 -4.28
C LYS A 105 2.64 -14.14 -3.58
N ILE A 106 1.33 -14.14 -3.52
CA ILE A 106 0.50 -15.05 -2.72
C ILE A 106 -0.39 -15.88 -3.63
N LYS A 107 -0.49 -17.17 -3.33
CA LYS A 107 -1.39 -18.10 -3.99
C LYS A 107 -2.85 -17.79 -3.64
N ASN A 108 -3.72 -17.78 -4.63
CA ASN A 108 -5.17 -17.58 -4.42
C ASN A 108 -5.83 -18.69 -3.59
N GLU A 109 -5.23 -19.89 -3.51
CA GLU A 109 -5.67 -20.99 -2.64
C GLU A 109 -5.80 -20.59 -1.16
N VAL A 110 -5.18 -19.47 -0.73
CA VAL A 110 -5.35 -18.95 0.63
C VAL A 110 -6.81 -18.62 0.96
N PHE A 111 -7.64 -18.33 -0.03
CA PHE A 111 -9.07 -18.07 0.16
C PHE A 111 -9.88 -19.34 0.47
N ASN A 112 -9.45 -20.49 -0.02
CA ASN A 112 -10.08 -21.79 0.22
C ASN A 112 -9.59 -22.49 1.50
N PHE A 113 -8.65 -21.85 2.24
CA PHE A 113 -8.07 -22.44 3.44
C PHE A 113 -8.96 -22.20 4.66
N ASN A 114 -9.59 -23.26 5.20
CA ASN A 114 -10.60 -23.18 6.25
C ASN A 114 -10.09 -22.76 7.64
N LYS A 115 -8.75 -22.73 7.85
CA LYS A 115 -8.15 -22.35 9.13
C LYS A 115 -7.64 -20.91 9.10
N LYS A 116 -7.44 -20.32 10.28
CA LYS A 116 -6.78 -19.01 10.44
C LYS A 116 -5.36 -19.06 9.90
N ILE A 117 -4.93 -18.02 9.21
CA ILE A 117 -3.54 -17.84 8.79
C ILE A 117 -2.70 -17.45 10.01
N THR A 118 -1.61 -18.18 10.20
CA THR A 118 -0.67 -18.06 11.32
C THR A 118 0.77 -18.13 10.82
N LYS A 119 1.75 -17.91 11.71
CA LYS A 119 3.17 -18.05 11.36
C LYS A 119 3.54 -19.46 10.91
N SER A 120 2.87 -20.48 11.42
CA SER A 120 3.17 -21.89 11.09
C SER A 120 2.65 -22.33 9.72
N ASN A 121 1.66 -21.64 9.15
CA ASN A 121 1.03 -22.06 7.90
C ASN A 121 1.14 -21.06 6.74
N VAL A 122 1.47 -19.78 6.99
CA VAL A 122 1.51 -18.73 5.96
C VAL A 122 2.48 -19.04 4.82
N SER A 123 3.57 -19.76 5.11
CA SER A 123 4.58 -20.13 4.10
C SER A 123 4.03 -20.97 2.95
N LYS A 124 2.97 -21.75 3.18
CA LYS A 124 2.29 -22.57 2.16
C LYS A 124 1.73 -21.73 1.00
N PHE A 125 1.38 -20.48 1.27
CA PHE A 125 0.73 -19.58 0.32
C PHE A 125 1.70 -18.60 -0.33
N ILE A 126 2.96 -18.54 0.09
CA ILE A 126 3.94 -17.60 -0.46
C ILE A 126 4.64 -18.24 -1.67
N ILE A 127 4.43 -17.64 -2.85
CA ILE A 127 5.13 -18.01 -4.08
C ILE A 127 6.55 -17.43 -4.09
N GLY A 128 6.70 -16.19 -3.65
CA GLY A 128 7.96 -15.49 -3.59
C GLY A 128 7.82 -14.10 -2.98
N ILE A 129 8.94 -13.41 -2.87
CA ILE A 129 9.08 -12.11 -2.23
C ILE A 129 9.86 -11.19 -3.17
N ALA A 130 9.53 -9.90 -3.17
CA ALA A 130 10.21 -8.89 -3.97
C ALA A 130 10.37 -7.57 -3.17
N PRO A 131 11.41 -6.77 -3.43
CA PRO A 131 11.39 -5.37 -3.05
C PRO A 131 10.33 -4.64 -3.86
N ALA A 132 9.67 -3.66 -3.26
CA ALA A 132 8.65 -2.87 -3.95
C ALA A 132 8.77 -1.39 -3.61
N ILE A 133 8.40 -0.52 -4.55
CA ILE A 133 8.15 0.89 -4.29
C ILE A 133 6.65 1.13 -4.38
N GLU A 134 6.07 1.70 -3.33
CA GLU A 134 4.75 2.31 -3.38
C GLU A 134 4.90 3.82 -3.53
N VAL A 135 4.13 4.40 -4.46
CA VAL A 135 3.97 5.84 -4.56
C VAL A 135 2.65 6.21 -3.92
N VAL A 136 2.70 7.15 -2.98
CA VAL A 136 1.53 7.62 -2.24
C VAL A 136 1.20 9.07 -2.57
N GLY A 137 -0.09 9.40 -2.50
CA GLY A 137 -0.59 10.73 -2.80
C GLY A 137 -1.99 10.98 -2.25
N PHE A 138 -2.36 12.26 -2.11
CA PHE A 138 -3.71 12.68 -1.71
C PHE A 138 -4.56 13.03 -2.92
N ARG A 139 -5.83 12.61 -2.92
CA ARG A 139 -6.83 13.13 -3.86
C ARG A 139 -7.61 14.31 -3.29
N GLN A 140 -7.44 14.59 -2.02
CA GLN A 140 -8.00 15.76 -1.34
C GLN A 140 -6.92 16.84 -1.17
N LYS A 141 -7.27 18.13 -1.30
CA LYS A 141 -6.34 19.24 -1.01
C LYS A 141 -6.08 19.33 0.49
N LEU A 142 -4.99 18.72 0.95
CA LEU A 142 -4.58 18.65 2.35
C LEU A 142 -3.13 19.10 2.52
N LYS A 143 -2.86 19.77 3.65
CA LYS A 143 -1.48 20.07 4.07
C LYS A 143 -0.82 18.89 4.78
N ALA A 144 -1.62 18.07 5.48
CA ALA A 144 -1.14 16.89 6.22
C ALA A 144 -2.29 15.93 6.52
N ILE A 145 -1.96 14.66 6.84
CA ILE A 145 -2.91 13.66 7.32
C ILE A 145 -3.33 14.03 8.74
N ASP A 146 -4.61 14.26 8.95
CA ASP A 146 -5.20 14.67 10.22
C ASP A 146 -6.00 13.56 10.93
N CYS A 147 -6.29 12.45 10.24
CA CYS A 147 -6.91 11.25 10.81
C CYS A 147 -6.73 10.03 9.91
N LEU A 148 -6.86 8.84 10.50
CA LEU A 148 -6.76 7.56 9.79
C LEU A 148 -7.80 7.42 8.66
N GLY A 149 -9.01 7.93 8.88
CA GLY A 149 -10.09 7.84 7.89
C GLY A 149 -9.79 8.53 6.56
N ARG A 150 -8.89 9.55 6.55
CA ARG A 150 -8.43 10.14 5.28
C ARG A 150 -7.65 9.17 4.44
N MET A 151 -6.81 8.37 5.08
CA MET A 151 -6.03 7.34 4.39
C MET A 151 -6.97 6.23 3.88
N ILE A 152 -7.84 5.74 4.75
CA ILE A 152 -8.75 4.64 4.43
C ILE A 152 -9.69 5.03 3.30
N SER A 153 -10.33 6.19 3.35
CA SER A 153 -11.31 6.62 2.34
C SER A 153 -10.70 6.95 0.98
N ASP A 154 -9.39 7.14 0.90
CA ASP A 154 -8.65 7.54 -0.30
C ASP A 154 -7.73 6.41 -0.81
N PHE A 155 -8.28 5.20 -1.02
CA PHE A 155 -7.55 4.02 -1.50
C PHE A 155 -6.26 3.75 -0.72
N GLY A 156 -6.23 4.02 0.58
CA GLY A 156 -5.03 3.90 1.41
C GLY A 156 -3.89 4.82 0.96
N LEU A 157 -4.19 5.92 0.28
CA LEU A 157 -3.25 6.84 -0.38
C LEU A 157 -2.46 6.25 -1.55
N ASN A 158 -2.74 5.01 -1.96
CA ASN A 158 -2.04 4.39 -3.09
C ASN A 158 -2.25 5.19 -4.39
N VAL A 159 -1.15 5.47 -5.09
CA VAL A 159 -1.13 6.06 -6.44
C VAL A 159 -0.49 5.12 -7.43
N ALA A 160 0.63 4.49 -7.07
CA ALA A 160 1.31 3.54 -7.93
C ALA A 160 2.05 2.46 -7.13
N PHE A 161 2.30 1.36 -7.81
CA PHE A 161 3.00 0.21 -7.30
C PHE A 161 4.00 -0.31 -8.34
N VAL A 162 5.20 -0.69 -7.91
CA VAL A 162 6.19 -1.33 -8.74
C VAL A 162 6.98 -2.35 -7.92
N THR A 163 7.24 -3.53 -8.48
CA THR A 163 8.03 -4.59 -7.86
C THR A 163 9.35 -4.82 -8.58
N GLY A 164 10.39 -5.16 -7.83
CA GLY A 164 11.60 -5.76 -8.35
C GLY A 164 11.40 -7.23 -8.74
N LYS A 165 12.50 -7.94 -8.93
CA LYS A 165 12.49 -9.37 -9.28
C LYS A 165 11.87 -10.19 -8.15
N LEU A 166 10.92 -11.06 -8.47
CA LEU A 166 10.40 -12.05 -7.54
C LEU A 166 11.45 -13.10 -7.25
N THR A 167 11.72 -13.37 -5.97
CA THR A 167 12.71 -14.34 -5.51
C THR A 167 12.15 -15.27 -4.45
N LYS A 168 12.67 -16.48 -4.36
CA LYS A 168 12.48 -17.34 -3.19
C LYS A 168 13.42 -16.87 -2.09
N TYR A 169 12.90 -16.59 -0.90
CA TYR A 169 13.64 -16.06 0.22
C TYR A 169 13.25 -16.74 1.54
N SER A 170 14.21 -16.90 2.44
CA SER A 170 13.94 -17.49 3.75
C SER A 170 13.14 -16.54 4.63
N LEU A 171 11.93 -16.94 5.03
CA LEU A 171 11.08 -16.15 5.92
C LEU A 171 11.69 -15.87 7.29
N LYS A 172 12.59 -16.76 7.76
CA LYS A 172 13.32 -16.56 9.02
C LYS A 172 14.23 -15.32 8.97
N LYS A 173 14.75 -14.98 7.78
CA LYS A 173 15.67 -13.85 7.58
C LYS A 173 14.99 -12.51 7.34
N ILE A 174 13.64 -12.47 7.14
CA ILE A 174 12.95 -11.24 6.74
C ILE A 174 12.63 -10.29 7.90
N THR A 175 12.82 -10.73 9.14
CA THR A 175 12.37 -10.01 10.34
C THR A 175 13.05 -8.65 10.53
N SER A 176 14.35 -8.57 10.26
CA SER A 176 15.14 -7.36 10.44
C SER A 176 16.18 -7.25 9.34
N ILE A 177 15.74 -6.76 8.18
CA ILE A 177 16.58 -6.53 7.02
C ILE A 177 16.78 -5.05 6.83
N SER A 178 18.02 -4.64 6.58
CA SER A 178 18.36 -3.28 6.17
C SER A 178 17.76 -2.99 4.80
N THR A 179 17.13 -1.84 4.69
CA THR A 179 16.52 -1.31 3.47
C THR A 179 17.06 0.09 3.20
N VAL A 180 17.17 0.47 1.95
CA VAL A 180 17.58 1.83 1.56
C VAL A 180 16.74 2.26 0.37
N LEU A 181 16.02 3.37 0.51
CA LEU A 181 15.41 4.08 -0.62
C LEU A 181 16.33 5.24 -0.98
N THR A 182 16.78 5.29 -2.23
CA THR A 182 17.66 6.35 -2.74
C THR A 182 16.89 7.22 -3.73
N ASN A 183 16.91 8.53 -3.54
CA ASN A 183 16.60 9.46 -4.62
C ASN A 183 17.90 9.73 -5.38
N ASN A 184 18.07 9.10 -6.54
CA ASN A 184 19.29 9.18 -7.33
C ASN A 184 19.49 10.58 -7.93
N THR A 185 18.40 11.28 -8.26
CA THR A 185 18.46 12.65 -8.79
C THR A 185 18.97 13.62 -7.73
N ALA A 186 18.49 13.49 -6.49
CA ALA A 186 18.96 14.30 -5.36
C ALA A 186 20.24 13.76 -4.71
N LYS A 187 20.76 12.62 -5.15
CA LYS A 187 21.93 11.91 -4.57
C LYS A 187 21.77 11.65 -3.07
N LYS A 188 20.57 11.28 -2.61
CA LYS A 188 20.25 11.16 -1.19
C LYS A 188 19.72 9.75 -0.84
N ASN A 189 20.30 9.15 0.21
CA ASN A 189 19.94 7.87 0.74
C ASN A 189 19.06 8.00 1.98
N TYR A 190 18.05 7.14 2.08
CA TYR A 190 17.11 7.07 3.19
C TYR A 190 17.10 5.63 3.73
N PRO A 191 17.91 5.36 4.78
CA PRO A 191 17.98 4.03 5.37
C PRO A 191 16.69 3.68 6.12
N GLY A 192 16.41 2.40 6.18
CA GLY A 192 15.29 1.84 6.90
C GLY A 192 15.53 0.39 7.31
N ASN A 193 14.50 -0.23 7.86
CA ASN A 193 14.56 -1.62 8.30
C ASN A 193 13.17 -2.25 8.30
N THR A 194 13.08 -3.50 7.88
CA THR A 194 11.82 -4.24 7.84
C THR A 194 11.17 -4.46 9.22
N LYS A 195 11.94 -4.37 10.30
CA LYS A 195 11.45 -4.51 11.68
C LYS A 195 10.37 -3.48 12.06
N ILE A 196 10.36 -2.30 11.42
CA ILE A 196 9.34 -1.27 11.71
C ILE A 196 7.94 -1.68 11.26
N VAL A 197 7.84 -2.64 10.34
CA VAL A 197 6.58 -3.17 9.81
C VAL A 197 5.99 -4.19 10.79
N LEU A 198 5.21 -3.74 11.78
CA LEU A 198 4.62 -4.58 12.85
C LEU A 198 5.64 -5.53 13.53
N GLY A 199 6.90 -5.11 13.63
CA GLY A 199 8.00 -5.94 14.15
C GLY A 199 8.55 -6.97 13.16
N ASN A 200 7.77 -7.33 12.13
CA ASN A 200 8.14 -8.26 11.06
C ASN A 200 7.12 -8.16 9.91
N PRO A 201 7.52 -8.02 8.64
CA PRO A 201 6.60 -8.03 7.49
C PRO A 201 5.65 -9.22 7.45
N ILE A 202 6.06 -10.38 7.95
CA ILE A 202 5.19 -11.57 8.06
C ILE A 202 4.00 -11.30 8.99
N ASN A 203 4.15 -10.53 10.04
CA ASN A 203 3.04 -10.17 10.92
C ASN A 203 1.99 -9.33 10.18
N SER A 204 2.46 -8.39 9.35
CA SER A 204 1.60 -7.58 8.48
C SER A 204 0.89 -8.43 7.42
N LEU A 205 1.62 -9.34 6.77
CA LEU A 205 1.07 -10.28 5.81
C LEU A 205 -0.02 -11.15 6.44
N ILE A 206 0.24 -11.79 7.57
CA ILE A 206 -0.72 -12.65 8.29
C ILE A 206 -1.97 -11.84 8.66
N TRP A 207 -1.78 -10.63 9.20
CA TRP A 207 -2.89 -9.75 9.55
C TRP A 207 -3.74 -9.46 8.30
N LEU A 208 -3.11 -9.04 7.21
CA LEU A 208 -3.82 -8.67 5.98
C LEU A 208 -4.56 -9.86 5.37
N LEU A 209 -3.93 -11.03 5.26
CA LEU A 209 -4.57 -12.23 4.71
C LEU A 209 -5.82 -12.64 5.52
N ASN A 210 -5.78 -12.52 6.85
CA ASN A 210 -6.96 -12.78 7.67
C ASN A 210 -8.04 -11.70 7.52
N GLU A 211 -7.66 -10.42 7.37
CA GLU A 211 -8.64 -9.32 7.18
C GLU A 211 -9.34 -9.41 5.82
N ILE A 212 -8.62 -9.67 4.71
CA ILE A 212 -9.25 -9.78 3.38
C ILE A 212 -10.20 -10.99 3.32
N ARG A 213 -9.83 -12.12 3.90
CA ARG A 213 -10.69 -13.29 3.99
C ARG A 213 -11.94 -13.02 4.83
N LYS A 214 -11.78 -12.38 5.99
CA LYS A 214 -12.90 -11.98 6.86
C LYS A 214 -13.89 -11.05 6.14
N ASN A 215 -13.41 -10.22 5.22
CA ASN A 215 -14.22 -9.27 4.47
C ASN A 215 -14.67 -9.80 3.10
N ASN A 216 -14.48 -11.10 2.82
CA ASN A 216 -14.83 -11.77 1.56
C ASN A 216 -14.25 -11.07 0.32
N MET A 217 -13.03 -10.52 0.44
CA MET A 217 -12.34 -9.87 -0.67
C MET A 217 -11.48 -10.89 -1.41
N ILE A 218 -12.11 -11.63 -2.32
CA ILE A 218 -11.53 -12.76 -3.02
C ILE A 218 -10.99 -12.32 -4.37
N LEU A 219 -9.78 -12.80 -4.72
CA LEU A 219 -9.21 -12.75 -6.06
C LEU A 219 -9.06 -14.18 -6.58
N SER A 220 -9.48 -14.41 -7.83
CA SER A 220 -9.46 -15.75 -8.46
C SER A 220 -8.10 -16.18 -9.00
N PHE A 221 -7.07 -15.34 -8.82
CA PHE A 221 -5.71 -15.56 -9.31
C PHE A 221 -4.69 -15.22 -8.20
N ASP A 222 -3.44 -15.64 -8.40
CA ASP A 222 -2.33 -15.31 -7.50
C ASP A 222 -2.08 -13.80 -7.47
N PHE A 223 -1.91 -13.24 -6.29
CA PHE A 223 -1.95 -11.80 -6.11
C PHE A 223 -0.78 -11.25 -5.32
N TRP A 224 -0.58 -9.94 -5.40
CA TRP A 224 0.43 -9.23 -4.63
C TRP A 224 -0.10 -8.76 -3.28
N VAL A 225 0.79 -8.78 -2.28
CA VAL A 225 0.56 -8.16 -0.97
C VAL A 225 1.77 -7.31 -0.61
N THR A 226 1.58 -6.00 -0.40
CA THR A 226 2.59 -5.15 0.23
C THR A 226 2.30 -4.98 1.70
N THR A 227 3.36 -4.93 2.50
CA THR A 227 3.24 -5.09 3.96
C THR A 227 3.43 -3.81 4.75
N GLY A 228 3.66 -2.71 4.09
CA GLY A 228 3.91 -1.40 4.69
C GLY A 228 5.37 -0.97 4.58
N SER A 229 5.58 0.32 4.68
CA SER A 229 6.88 0.94 4.45
C SER A 229 7.93 0.52 5.45
N SER A 230 9.11 0.20 4.94
CA SER A 230 10.33 -0.05 5.71
C SER A 230 11.25 1.17 5.81
N THR A 231 10.93 2.27 5.10
CA THR A 231 11.64 3.55 5.09
C THR A 231 10.70 4.71 5.41
N PRO A 232 11.20 5.91 5.69
CA PRO A 232 10.36 7.12 5.66
C PRO A 232 9.71 7.33 4.27
N ILE A 233 8.59 8.07 4.23
CA ILE A 233 8.01 8.57 2.98
C ILE A 233 8.93 9.66 2.44
N ILE A 234 9.43 9.50 1.22
CA ILE A 234 10.37 10.43 0.60
C ILE A 234 9.62 11.31 -0.41
N PRO A 235 9.60 12.64 -0.21
CA PRO A 235 8.93 13.55 -1.13
C PRO A 235 9.36 13.38 -2.59
N ILE A 236 8.41 13.49 -3.51
CA ILE A 236 8.60 13.31 -4.94
C ILE A 236 8.58 14.67 -5.66
N LYS A 237 9.51 14.84 -6.60
CA LYS A 237 9.51 15.93 -7.60
C LYS A 237 9.49 15.34 -9.00
N LYS A 238 8.98 16.11 -9.97
CA LYS A 238 9.10 15.75 -11.37
C LYS A 238 10.59 15.58 -11.73
N GLY A 239 10.91 14.53 -12.46
CA GLY A 239 12.27 14.20 -12.83
C GLY A 239 13.04 13.32 -11.83
N ASP A 240 12.48 13.00 -10.66
CA ASP A 240 13.14 12.13 -9.69
C ASP A 240 13.27 10.69 -10.21
N LEU A 241 14.42 10.08 -9.88
CA LEU A 241 14.66 8.65 -10.05
C LEU A 241 14.87 8.02 -8.67
N PHE A 242 13.98 7.11 -8.30
CA PHE A 242 14.08 6.34 -7.06
C PHE A 242 14.65 4.95 -7.32
N SER A 243 15.52 4.48 -6.42
CA SER A 243 16.01 3.11 -6.36
C SER A 243 15.88 2.59 -4.94
N GLY A 244 15.13 1.51 -4.77
CA GLY A 244 14.95 0.81 -3.49
C GLY A 244 15.79 -0.46 -3.44
N SER A 245 16.52 -0.69 -2.35
CA SER A 245 17.30 -1.90 -2.11
C SER A 245 16.90 -2.54 -0.80
N VAL A 246 16.65 -3.85 -0.83
CA VAL A 246 16.38 -4.68 0.34
C VAL A 246 17.48 -5.73 0.41
N LYS A 247 18.31 -5.68 1.46
CA LYS A 247 19.51 -6.53 1.59
C LYS A 247 19.17 -8.01 1.41
N GLY A 248 19.84 -8.66 0.46
CA GLY A 248 19.66 -10.07 0.15
C GLY A 248 18.38 -10.41 -0.63
N LEU A 249 17.51 -9.43 -0.92
CA LEU A 249 16.28 -9.64 -1.70
C LEU A 249 16.38 -9.03 -3.11
N GLY A 250 17.19 -7.97 -3.28
CA GLY A 250 17.38 -7.29 -4.56
C GLY A 250 16.96 -5.84 -4.54
N SER A 251 16.71 -5.30 -5.74
CA SER A 251 16.38 -3.88 -5.93
C SER A 251 15.21 -3.67 -6.87
N VAL A 252 14.65 -2.47 -6.79
CA VAL A 252 13.55 -1.97 -7.64
C VAL A 252 13.80 -0.49 -7.92
N SER A 253 13.42 0.01 -9.09
CA SER A 253 13.54 1.43 -9.39
C SER A 253 12.36 1.96 -10.20
N LEU A 254 12.11 3.27 -10.07
CA LEU A 254 11.04 4.01 -10.72
C LEU A 254 11.49 5.42 -11.04
N LYS A 255 11.28 5.85 -12.29
CA LYS A 255 11.47 7.24 -12.75
C LYS A 255 10.13 7.98 -12.69
N ILE A 256 10.15 9.20 -12.16
CA ILE A 256 9.02 10.14 -12.20
C ILE A 256 9.25 11.10 -13.36
N SER A 257 8.41 11.05 -14.40
CA SER A 257 8.59 11.80 -15.64
C SER A 257 7.70 13.04 -15.74
#